data_ea473629473ba7af2d4272573c8cb254
#
_entry.id   ea473629473ba7af2d4272573c8cb254
#
_cell.length_a   1.000
_cell.length_b   1.000
_cell.length_c   1.000
_cell.angle_alpha   90.00
_cell.angle_beta   90.00
_cell.angle_gamma   90.00
#
_symmetry.space_group_name_H-M   'P 1'
#
loop_
_entity.id
_entity.type
_entity.pdbx_description
1 polymer ?
#
loop_
_entity_poly.entity_id
_entity_poly.type
_entity_poly.pdbx_seq_one_letter_code
_entity_poly.pdbx_strand_id
1 'polypeptide(L)'
;MSNILIIKHGSLGDLIQANGAIKDIKEFYDNRKVFLLTSAPYSIFMSECPYIDGVIIDKRLPRWNLFFLYRLKKLLSKYNFSKVFDLQNSRRTRFYKNFILKNLEWSSSLDTLESGQSKRDFDSHPVLDRMELQLKKSNIPTKYVKNVDLGWAKEDLSKLTQKYTNRDYILVFPFCSKKNQNKKWPFFKDLISRIRREY
;
A
#
# COMPACT_ATOMS: atom_id res chain seq x y z
N MET A 1 4.12 13.13 -22.23
CA MET A 1 4.87 12.16 -21.40
C MET A 1 3.93 11.07 -20.92
N SER A 2 4.45 9.84 -20.72
CA SER A 2 3.66 8.72 -20.17
C SER A 2 3.71 8.71 -18.65
N ASN A 3 2.64 8.22 -18.02
CA ASN A 3 2.49 8.18 -16.57
C ASN A 3 2.94 6.82 -15.99
N ILE A 4 3.10 6.79 -14.66
CA ILE A 4 3.44 5.61 -13.88
C ILE A 4 2.22 5.17 -13.08
N LEU A 5 1.96 3.87 -13.04
CA LEU A 5 0.91 3.29 -12.22
C LEU A 5 1.52 2.47 -11.08
N ILE A 6 1.11 2.74 -9.86
CA ILE A 6 1.40 1.89 -8.70
C ILE A 6 0.11 1.16 -8.33
N ILE A 7 0.20 -0.14 -8.05
CA ILE A 7 -0.95 -0.93 -7.59
C ILE A 7 -0.70 -1.36 -6.14
N LYS A 8 -1.53 -0.84 -5.22
CA LYS A 8 -1.56 -1.26 -3.81
C LYS A 8 -2.98 -1.10 -3.26
N HIS A 9 -3.68 -2.21 -3.09
CA HIS A 9 -5.09 -2.20 -2.69
C HIS A 9 -5.33 -2.03 -1.19
N GLY A 10 -4.33 -2.20 -0.37
CA GLY A 10 -4.43 -2.18 1.10
C GLY A 10 -4.20 -3.59 1.66
N SER A 11 -4.26 -3.82 2.96
CA SER A 11 -4.90 -2.99 4.03
C SER A 11 -4.19 -1.64 4.30
N LEU A 12 -4.70 -0.87 5.30
CA LEU A 12 -4.08 0.40 5.68
C LEU A 12 -2.59 0.21 6.05
N GLY A 13 -2.27 -0.77 6.90
CA GLY A 13 -0.90 -1.06 7.28
C GLY A 13 0.00 -1.42 6.09
N ASP A 14 -0.53 -2.12 5.08
CA ASP A 14 0.21 -2.43 3.86
C ASP A 14 0.50 -1.18 3.01
N LEU A 15 -0.41 -0.20 3.00
CA LEU A 15 -0.21 1.09 2.33
C LEU A 15 0.83 1.94 3.06
N ILE A 16 0.77 1.94 4.40
CA ILE A 16 1.76 2.61 5.25
C ILE A 16 3.16 2.02 4.99
N GLN A 17 3.30 0.70 4.98
CA GLN A 17 4.57 0.04 4.66
C GLN A 17 5.07 0.36 3.25
N ALA A 18 4.17 0.54 2.29
CA ALA A 18 4.53 0.87 0.92
C ALA A 18 4.89 2.35 0.71
N ASN A 19 4.67 3.23 1.69
CA ASN A 19 4.86 4.67 1.55
C ASN A 19 6.27 5.05 1.11
N GLY A 20 7.31 4.47 1.73
CA GLY A 20 8.70 4.72 1.34
C GLY A 20 9.02 4.27 -0.08
N ALA A 21 8.50 3.10 -0.50
CA ALA A 21 8.66 2.63 -1.87
C ALA A 21 7.93 3.53 -2.89
N ILE A 22 6.75 4.04 -2.53
CA ILE A 22 6.01 5.02 -3.36
C ILE A 22 6.81 6.31 -3.52
N LYS A 23 7.44 6.79 -2.43
CA LYS A 23 8.31 7.97 -2.46
C LYS A 23 9.53 7.75 -3.36
N ASP A 24 10.21 6.63 -3.24
CA ASP A 24 11.36 6.28 -4.11
C ASP A 24 10.95 6.24 -5.60
N ILE A 25 9.78 5.68 -5.93
CA ILE A 25 9.24 5.68 -7.29
C ILE A 25 8.96 7.11 -7.76
N LYS A 26 8.32 7.94 -6.93
CA LYS A 26 7.99 9.32 -7.30
C LYS A 26 9.23 10.16 -7.53
N GLU A 27 10.25 10.06 -6.68
CA GLU A 27 11.51 10.80 -6.86
C GLU A 27 12.27 10.37 -8.11
N PHE A 28 12.25 9.08 -8.43
CA PHE A 28 12.89 8.58 -9.66
C PHE A 28 12.17 9.04 -10.93
N TYR A 29 10.85 9.16 -10.88
CA TYR A 29 10.01 9.62 -11.99
C TYR A 29 9.47 11.03 -11.75
N ASP A 30 10.32 11.96 -11.29
CA ASP A 30 9.97 13.35 -10.93
C ASP A 30 9.23 14.10 -12.04
N ASN A 31 9.61 13.85 -13.30
CA ASN A 31 9.02 14.44 -14.50
C ASN A 31 7.73 13.73 -14.97
N ARG A 32 7.25 12.71 -14.27
CA ARG A 32 6.07 11.93 -14.64
C ARG A 32 5.03 11.96 -13.52
N LYS A 33 3.77 11.88 -13.93
CA LYS A 33 2.70 11.69 -12.94
C LYS A 33 2.67 10.25 -12.47
N VAL A 34 2.57 10.07 -11.16
CA VAL A 34 2.45 8.79 -10.48
C VAL A 34 1.04 8.62 -9.96
N PHE A 35 0.35 7.59 -10.40
CA PHE A 35 -1.02 7.28 -9.98
C PHE A 35 -1.05 6.02 -9.14
N LEU A 36 -1.92 6.00 -8.13
CA LEU A 36 -2.15 4.82 -7.30
C LEU A 36 -3.50 4.18 -7.62
N LEU A 37 -3.48 2.90 -7.98
CA LEU A 37 -4.68 2.05 -8.03
C LEU A 37 -4.87 1.38 -6.66
N THR A 38 -5.91 1.80 -5.93
CA THR A 38 -6.19 1.31 -4.57
C THR A 38 -7.67 0.97 -4.38
N SER A 39 -8.03 0.43 -3.20
CA SER A 39 -9.42 0.15 -2.83
C SER A 39 -10.10 1.39 -2.26
N ALA A 40 -11.42 1.51 -2.46
CA ALA A 40 -12.21 2.68 -2.06
C ALA A 40 -12.00 3.15 -0.60
N PRO A 41 -11.90 2.26 0.42
CA PRO A 41 -11.73 2.70 1.81
C PRO A 41 -10.43 3.51 2.07
N TYR A 42 -9.46 3.41 1.19
CA TYR A 42 -8.14 4.06 1.38
C TYR A 42 -7.90 5.21 0.40
N SER A 43 -8.86 5.49 -0.49
CA SER A 43 -8.68 6.47 -1.55
C SER A 43 -8.51 7.89 -1.00
N ILE A 44 -9.32 8.29 -0.02
CA ILE A 44 -9.24 9.62 0.62
C ILE A 44 -7.88 9.77 1.33
N PHE A 45 -7.51 8.81 2.18
CA PHE A 45 -6.23 8.83 2.87
C PHE A 45 -5.04 8.94 1.90
N MET A 46 -5.06 8.17 0.82
CA MET A 46 -3.96 8.18 -0.15
C MET A 46 -3.99 9.37 -1.11
N SER A 47 -5.11 10.10 -1.23
CA SER A 47 -5.15 11.33 -2.02
C SER A 47 -4.39 12.50 -1.35
N GLU A 48 -4.16 12.42 -0.04
CA GLU A 48 -3.33 13.39 0.70
C GLU A 48 -1.83 13.11 0.59
N CYS A 49 -1.45 11.95 0.03
CA CYS A 49 -0.05 11.55 -0.08
C CYS A 49 0.68 12.41 -1.14
N PRO A 50 1.73 13.18 -0.77
CA PRO A 50 2.42 14.10 -1.70
C PRO A 50 3.21 13.39 -2.80
N TYR A 51 3.39 12.07 -2.67
CA TYR A 51 4.11 11.26 -3.65
C TYR A 51 3.19 10.64 -4.73
N ILE A 52 1.89 10.98 -4.71
CA ILE A 52 0.88 10.48 -5.63
C ILE A 52 0.16 11.65 -6.29
N ASP A 53 0.18 11.71 -7.63
CA ASP A 53 -0.49 12.76 -8.41
C ASP A 53 -1.98 12.48 -8.63
N GLY A 54 -2.44 11.27 -8.32
CA GLY A 54 -3.85 10.93 -8.39
C GLY A 54 -4.13 9.49 -7.96
N VAL A 55 -5.34 9.28 -7.44
CA VAL A 55 -5.82 7.99 -6.95
C VAL A 55 -6.91 7.45 -7.86
N ILE A 56 -6.78 6.19 -8.25
CA ILE A 56 -7.77 5.45 -9.05
C ILE A 56 -8.35 4.35 -8.17
N ILE A 57 -9.69 4.26 -8.14
CA ILE A 57 -10.38 3.29 -7.29
C ILE A 57 -10.62 1.99 -8.06
N ASP A 58 -10.06 0.90 -7.56
CA ASP A 58 -10.43 -0.45 -7.96
C ASP A 58 -11.56 -0.97 -7.06
N LYS A 59 -12.75 -1.15 -7.63
CA LYS A 59 -13.91 -1.73 -6.92
C LYS A 59 -13.71 -3.20 -6.55
N ARG A 60 -12.69 -3.85 -7.11
CA ARG A 60 -12.32 -5.25 -6.86
C ARG A 60 -13.47 -6.26 -7.04
N LEU A 61 -14.40 -5.98 -7.96
CA LEU A 61 -15.47 -6.92 -8.27
C LEU A 61 -14.90 -8.26 -8.80
N PRO A 62 -15.68 -9.35 -8.76
CA PRO A 62 -15.24 -10.65 -9.22
C PRO A 62 -14.66 -10.62 -10.64
N ARG A 63 -13.64 -11.43 -10.92
CA ARG A 63 -12.94 -11.44 -12.22
C ARG A 63 -13.78 -11.96 -13.38
N TRP A 64 -14.88 -12.65 -13.11
CA TRP A 64 -15.85 -13.06 -14.11
C TRP A 64 -16.81 -11.93 -14.52
N ASN A 65 -16.82 -10.78 -13.81
CA ASN A 65 -17.59 -9.62 -14.22
C ASN A 65 -16.86 -8.87 -15.35
N LEU A 66 -17.12 -9.31 -16.59
CA LEU A 66 -16.46 -8.77 -17.80
C LEU A 66 -16.77 -7.28 -18.02
N PHE A 67 -17.97 -6.84 -17.66
CA PHE A 67 -18.34 -5.43 -17.76
C PHE A 67 -17.50 -4.53 -16.84
N PHE A 68 -17.27 -4.98 -15.62
CA PHE A 68 -16.35 -4.30 -14.70
C PHE A 68 -14.92 -4.26 -15.26
N LEU A 69 -14.43 -5.39 -15.77
CA LEU A 69 -13.07 -5.45 -16.32
C LEU A 69 -12.91 -4.54 -17.54
N TYR A 70 -13.91 -4.51 -18.42
CA TYR A 70 -13.92 -3.59 -19.56
C TYR A 70 -13.90 -2.12 -19.11
N ARG A 71 -14.74 -1.75 -18.12
CA ARG A 71 -14.76 -0.40 -17.55
C ARG A 71 -13.42 -0.04 -16.89
N LEU A 72 -12.84 -0.96 -16.14
CA LEU A 72 -11.53 -0.74 -15.51
C LEU A 72 -10.44 -0.53 -16.57
N LYS A 73 -10.42 -1.36 -17.61
CA LYS A 73 -9.49 -1.21 -18.74
C LYS A 73 -9.67 0.14 -19.42
N LYS A 74 -10.90 0.52 -19.76
CA LYS A 74 -11.24 1.80 -20.40
C LYS A 74 -10.87 2.99 -19.50
N LEU A 75 -11.03 2.87 -18.19
CA LEU A 75 -10.62 3.90 -17.23
C LEU A 75 -9.11 4.06 -17.24
N LEU A 76 -8.36 2.95 -17.09
CA LEU A 76 -6.89 2.98 -17.02
C LEU A 76 -6.24 3.44 -18.33
N SER A 77 -6.85 3.13 -19.49
CA SER A 77 -6.33 3.57 -20.80
C SER A 77 -6.34 5.09 -21.00
N LYS A 78 -7.14 5.84 -20.24
CA LYS A 78 -7.17 7.31 -20.31
C LYS A 78 -5.91 7.98 -19.76
N TYR A 79 -5.13 7.28 -18.95
CA TYR A 79 -3.99 7.86 -18.23
C TYR A 79 -2.65 7.67 -18.94
N ASN A 80 -2.61 7.03 -20.09
CA ASN A 80 -1.39 6.82 -20.88
C ASN A 80 -0.22 6.30 -20.04
N PHE A 81 -0.41 5.18 -19.34
CA PHE A 81 0.63 4.55 -18.55
C PHE A 81 1.69 3.87 -19.44
N SER A 82 2.97 3.93 -19.04
CA SER A 82 4.05 3.17 -19.66
C SER A 82 4.59 2.05 -18.78
N LYS A 83 4.53 2.23 -17.45
CA LYS A 83 5.06 1.27 -16.48
C LYS A 83 4.13 1.09 -15.30
N VAL A 84 4.09 -0.13 -14.78
CA VAL A 84 3.29 -0.53 -13.63
C VAL A 84 4.21 -1.08 -12.53
N PHE A 85 4.11 -0.55 -11.32
CA PHE A 85 4.72 -1.10 -10.12
C PHE A 85 3.65 -1.82 -9.31
N ASP A 86 3.66 -3.16 -9.36
CA ASP A 86 2.74 -3.98 -8.57
C ASP A 86 3.31 -4.23 -7.16
N LEU A 87 3.05 -3.30 -6.23
CA LEU A 87 3.40 -3.46 -4.82
C LEU A 87 2.38 -4.32 -4.05
N GLN A 88 1.29 -4.74 -4.69
CA GLN A 88 0.30 -5.66 -4.14
C GLN A 88 0.68 -7.12 -4.34
N ASN A 89 1.30 -7.46 -5.46
CA ASN A 89 1.81 -8.78 -5.78
C ASN A 89 0.81 -9.95 -5.57
N SER A 90 -0.45 -9.72 -5.96
CA SER A 90 -1.55 -10.67 -5.75
C SER A 90 -1.93 -11.44 -7.02
N ARG A 91 -2.72 -12.54 -6.86
CA ARG A 91 -3.31 -13.25 -8.01
C ARG A 91 -4.22 -12.35 -8.86
N ARG A 92 -4.82 -11.30 -8.27
CA ARG A 92 -5.64 -10.32 -8.99
C ARG A 92 -4.79 -9.41 -9.85
N THR A 93 -3.71 -8.86 -9.30
CA THR A 93 -2.84 -7.94 -10.03
C THR A 93 -2.09 -8.66 -11.16
N ARG A 94 -1.71 -9.93 -10.95
CA ARG A 94 -1.22 -10.80 -12.03
C ARG A 94 -2.24 -10.96 -13.17
N PHE A 95 -3.52 -11.13 -12.82
CA PHE A 95 -4.58 -11.16 -13.83
C PHE A 95 -4.66 -9.82 -14.59
N TYR A 96 -4.51 -8.68 -13.90
CA TYR A 96 -4.48 -7.38 -14.57
C TYR A 96 -3.28 -7.25 -15.52
N LYS A 97 -2.10 -7.73 -15.14
CA LYS A 97 -0.93 -7.81 -16.01
C LYS A 97 -1.26 -8.52 -17.31
N ASN A 98 -1.87 -9.69 -17.23
CA ASN A 98 -2.08 -10.55 -18.40
C ASN A 98 -3.24 -10.11 -19.31
N PHE A 99 -4.28 -9.47 -18.77
CA PHE A 99 -5.54 -9.24 -19.52
C PHE A 99 -5.93 -7.77 -19.65
N ILE A 100 -5.55 -6.91 -18.72
CA ILE A 100 -5.97 -5.51 -18.72
C ILE A 100 -4.84 -4.60 -19.21
N LEU A 101 -3.63 -4.78 -18.69
CA LEU A 101 -2.46 -3.91 -18.89
C LEU A 101 -1.27 -4.68 -19.47
N LYS A 102 -1.54 -5.66 -20.35
CA LYS A 102 -0.54 -6.61 -20.87
C LYS A 102 0.59 -5.97 -21.69
N ASN A 103 0.35 -4.80 -22.27
CA ASN A 103 1.32 -4.14 -23.16
C ASN A 103 2.21 -3.12 -22.43
N LEU A 104 2.14 -3.05 -21.10
CA LEU A 104 2.95 -2.16 -20.30
C LEU A 104 4.17 -2.88 -19.73
N GLU A 105 5.20 -2.11 -19.42
CA GLU A 105 6.32 -2.60 -18.62
C GLU A 105 5.87 -2.83 -17.18
N TRP A 106 6.26 -3.96 -16.57
CA TRP A 106 5.88 -4.31 -15.21
C TRP A 106 7.08 -4.52 -14.31
N SER A 107 6.90 -4.08 -13.06
CA SER A 107 7.73 -4.43 -11.93
C SER A 107 6.84 -5.11 -10.89
N SER A 108 7.09 -6.38 -10.60
CA SER A 108 6.36 -7.18 -9.62
C SER A 108 7.28 -8.19 -8.94
N SER A 109 6.80 -8.85 -7.89
CA SER A 109 7.57 -9.93 -7.24
C SER A 109 8.01 -11.03 -8.20
N LEU A 110 7.22 -11.34 -9.23
CA LEU A 110 7.60 -12.37 -10.21
C LEU A 110 8.71 -11.88 -11.17
N ASP A 111 8.70 -10.60 -11.50
CA ASP A 111 9.73 -10.00 -12.36
C ASP A 111 11.04 -9.78 -11.58
N THR A 112 11.01 -9.91 -10.25
CA THR A 112 12.15 -9.74 -9.35
C THR A 112 12.88 -11.05 -9.07
N LEU A 113 12.19 -12.19 -9.22
CA LEU A 113 12.78 -13.51 -8.94
C LEU A 113 14.07 -13.72 -9.71
N GLU A 114 15.05 -14.33 -9.05
CA GLU A 114 16.27 -14.80 -9.68
C GLU A 114 16.07 -16.18 -10.32
N SER A 115 17.00 -16.58 -11.16
CA SER A 115 16.96 -17.91 -11.78
C SER A 115 16.95 -19.00 -10.70
N GLY A 116 15.96 -19.88 -10.74
CA GLY A 116 15.79 -20.95 -9.76
C GLY A 116 15.10 -20.55 -8.45
N GLN A 117 14.84 -19.25 -8.22
CA GLN A 117 14.14 -18.80 -7.02
C GLN A 117 12.63 -19.03 -7.14
N SER A 118 12.01 -19.63 -6.13
CA SER A 118 10.55 -19.73 -6.08
C SER A 118 9.89 -18.47 -5.52
N LYS A 119 8.63 -18.24 -5.91
CA LYS A 119 7.86 -17.15 -5.30
C LYS A 119 7.67 -17.33 -3.80
N ARG A 120 7.64 -18.58 -3.30
CA ARG A 120 7.50 -18.89 -1.87
C ARG A 120 8.72 -18.42 -1.09
N ASP A 121 9.92 -18.66 -1.63
CA ASP A 121 11.16 -18.21 -1.00
C ASP A 121 11.24 -16.68 -0.96
N PHE A 122 10.90 -16.03 -2.07
CA PHE A 122 10.81 -14.57 -2.11
C PHE A 122 9.79 -14.02 -1.11
N ASP A 123 8.62 -14.64 -0.99
CA ASP A 123 7.55 -14.22 -0.06
C ASP A 123 7.90 -14.47 1.42
N SER A 124 8.92 -15.30 1.72
CA SER A 124 9.42 -15.50 3.09
C SER A 124 10.22 -14.32 3.63
N HIS A 125 10.75 -13.46 2.77
CA HIS A 125 11.46 -12.25 3.18
C HIS A 125 10.50 -11.20 3.76
N PRO A 126 10.98 -10.32 4.66
CA PRO A 126 10.21 -9.17 5.16
C PRO A 126 9.65 -8.30 4.03
N VAL A 127 8.48 -7.73 4.24
CA VAL A 127 7.76 -6.98 3.19
C VAL A 127 8.60 -5.83 2.62
N LEU A 128 9.29 -5.08 3.47
CA LEU A 128 10.11 -3.95 3.05
C LEU A 128 11.34 -4.40 2.23
N ASP A 129 11.97 -5.52 2.60
CA ASP A 129 13.10 -6.07 1.86
C ASP A 129 12.67 -6.54 0.46
N ARG A 130 11.47 -7.15 0.35
CA ARG A 130 10.90 -7.53 -0.95
C ARG A 130 10.63 -6.32 -1.84
N MET A 131 10.10 -5.23 -1.27
CA MET A 131 9.89 -3.99 -2.01
C MET A 131 11.22 -3.37 -2.45
N GLU A 132 12.22 -3.37 -1.56
CA GLU A 132 13.57 -2.91 -1.88
C GLU A 132 14.17 -3.68 -3.05
N LEU A 133 14.14 -5.02 -3.00
CA LEU A 133 14.61 -5.88 -4.09
C LEU A 133 13.87 -5.60 -5.41
N GLN A 134 12.54 -5.45 -5.34
CA GLN A 134 11.72 -5.14 -6.51
C GLN A 134 12.10 -3.81 -7.15
N LEU A 135 12.33 -2.77 -6.35
CA LEU A 135 12.73 -1.46 -6.84
C LEU A 135 14.16 -1.48 -7.41
N LYS A 136 15.11 -2.11 -6.72
CA LYS A 136 16.49 -2.29 -7.21
C LYS A 136 16.54 -3.01 -8.55
N LYS A 137 15.72 -4.07 -8.72
CA LYS A 137 15.60 -4.77 -10.01
C LYS A 137 15.05 -3.88 -11.13
N SER A 138 14.32 -2.85 -10.77
CA SER A 138 13.80 -1.82 -11.70
C SER A 138 14.74 -0.61 -11.85
N ASN A 139 15.98 -0.70 -11.36
CA ASN A 139 17.00 0.36 -11.34
C ASN A 139 16.56 1.63 -10.59
N ILE A 140 15.70 1.50 -9.57
CA ILE A 140 15.29 2.62 -8.73
C ILE A 140 16.17 2.66 -7.47
N PRO A 141 16.79 3.81 -7.14
CA PRO A 141 17.46 4.02 -5.86
C PRO A 141 16.47 3.87 -4.69
N THR A 142 16.83 3.06 -3.69
CA THR A 142 15.98 2.77 -2.54
C THR A 142 16.44 3.54 -1.31
N LYS A 143 16.06 4.81 -1.23
CA LYS A 143 16.43 5.71 -0.12
C LYS A 143 15.42 5.64 1.03
N TYR A 144 14.15 5.48 0.70
CA TYR A 144 13.03 5.65 1.64
C TYR A 144 12.24 4.37 1.90
N VAL A 145 12.45 3.31 1.13
CA VAL A 145 11.64 2.07 1.22
C VAL A 145 11.56 1.51 2.64
N LYS A 146 12.61 1.68 3.46
CA LYS A 146 12.65 1.24 4.88
C LYS A 146 12.29 2.35 5.87
N ASN A 147 12.09 3.59 5.40
CA ASN A 147 11.75 4.75 6.22
C ASN A 147 10.33 5.21 5.92
N VAL A 148 9.41 4.85 6.81
CA VAL A 148 8.00 5.28 6.69
C VAL A 148 7.90 6.73 7.16
N ASP A 149 7.57 7.63 6.23
CA ASP A 149 7.27 9.02 6.52
C ASP A 149 5.78 9.30 6.33
N LEU A 150 5.07 9.51 7.42
CA LEU A 150 3.64 9.86 7.45
C LEU A 150 3.42 11.30 7.96
N GLY A 151 4.43 12.14 7.91
CA GLY A 151 4.31 13.54 8.34
C GLY A 151 3.18 14.28 7.62
N TRP A 152 2.92 13.92 6.37
CA TRP A 152 1.84 14.46 5.54
C TRP A 152 0.43 14.03 5.98
N ALA A 153 0.30 12.95 6.74
CA ALA A 153 -0.98 12.41 7.22
C ALA A 153 -1.33 12.88 8.65
N LYS A 154 -0.59 13.85 9.18
CA LYS A 154 -0.86 14.40 10.52
C LYS A 154 -2.05 15.35 10.48
N GLU A 155 -2.97 15.17 11.40
CA GLU A 155 -4.08 16.07 11.67
C GLU A 155 -3.95 16.66 13.07
N ASP A 156 -4.49 17.85 13.29
CA ASP A 156 -4.64 18.43 14.62
C ASP A 156 -5.77 17.70 15.36
N LEU A 157 -5.38 16.90 16.33
CA LEU A 157 -6.30 16.17 17.20
C LEU A 157 -6.66 16.90 18.50
N SER A 158 -6.25 18.17 18.67
CA SER A 158 -6.45 18.95 19.89
C SER A 158 -7.91 18.94 20.34
N LYS A 159 -8.86 19.07 19.41
CA LYS A 159 -10.31 19.00 19.75
C LYS A 159 -10.75 17.64 20.30
N LEU A 160 -10.16 16.54 19.82
CA LEU A 160 -10.47 15.19 20.31
C LEU A 160 -9.78 14.90 21.65
N THR A 161 -8.58 15.41 21.81
CA THR A 161 -7.76 15.16 23.01
C THR A 161 -7.94 16.22 24.10
N GLN A 162 -8.69 17.29 23.84
CA GLN A 162 -8.81 18.48 24.72
C GLN A 162 -9.12 18.13 26.19
N LYS A 163 -9.97 17.13 26.43
CA LYS A 163 -10.28 16.66 27.79
C LYS A 163 -9.16 15.79 28.42
N TYR A 164 -8.11 15.43 27.64
CA TYR A 164 -6.99 14.59 28.08
C TYR A 164 -5.65 15.32 28.03
N THR A 165 -5.60 16.54 27.47
CA THR A 165 -4.35 17.26 27.16
C THR A 165 -3.55 17.67 28.40
N ASN A 166 -4.16 17.68 29.58
CA ASN A 166 -3.49 18.04 30.85
C ASN A 166 -3.02 16.80 31.65
N ARG A 167 -3.03 15.63 31.06
CA ARG A 167 -2.62 14.36 31.71
C ARG A 167 -1.94 13.46 30.70
N ASP A 168 -1.00 12.68 31.19
CA ASP A 168 -0.42 11.58 30.42
C ASP A 168 -1.52 10.57 30.06
N TYR A 169 -1.47 10.03 28.83
CA TYR A 169 -2.42 9.03 28.39
C TYR A 169 -1.74 7.89 27.65
N ILE A 170 -2.33 6.72 27.75
CA ILE A 170 -1.88 5.52 27.04
C ILE A 170 -2.95 5.14 26.02
N LEU A 171 -2.56 5.05 24.75
CA LEU A 171 -3.43 4.54 23.69
C LEU A 171 -3.33 3.02 23.60
N VAL A 172 -4.48 2.36 23.68
CA VAL A 172 -4.57 0.90 23.58
C VAL A 172 -5.42 0.51 22.38
N PHE A 173 -4.89 -0.37 21.50
CA PHE A 173 -5.56 -0.87 20.32
C PHE A 173 -5.88 -2.37 20.45
N PRO A 174 -6.92 -2.78 21.21
CA PRO A 174 -7.18 -4.18 21.56
C PRO A 174 -7.92 -4.97 20.48
N PHE A 175 -8.30 -4.32 19.37
CA PHE A 175 -9.16 -4.92 18.36
C PHE A 175 -8.38 -5.32 17.11
N CYS A 176 -8.88 -6.35 16.42
CA CYS A 176 -8.41 -6.78 15.13
C CYS A 176 -9.60 -7.02 14.18
N SER A 177 -9.34 -7.22 12.89
CA SER A 177 -10.39 -7.53 11.92
C SER A 177 -11.08 -8.85 12.26
N LYS A 178 -12.37 -8.98 11.90
CA LYS A 178 -13.15 -10.22 12.11
C LYS A 178 -12.46 -11.49 11.59
N LYS A 179 -11.67 -11.37 10.52
CA LYS A 179 -10.95 -12.50 9.90
C LYS A 179 -9.67 -12.92 10.66
N ASN A 180 -9.16 -12.08 11.55
CA ASN A 180 -7.86 -12.26 12.21
C ASN A 180 -8.00 -12.31 13.74
N GLN A 181 -9.07 -12.93 14.26
CA GLN A 181 -9.31 -13.00 15.70
C GLN A 181 -8.18 -13.69 16.47
N ASN A 182 -7.43 -14.58 15.82
CA ASN A 182 -6.22 -15.20 16.36
C ASN A 182 -5.09 -14.22 16.68
N LYS A 183 -5.14 -12.98 16.15
CA LYS A 183 -4.18 -11.90 16.45
C LYS A 183 -4.58 -11.07 17.66
N LYS A 184 -5.79 -11.28 18.21
CA LYS A 184 -6.25 -10.58 19.38
C LYS A 184 -5.56 -11.13 20.63
N TRP A 185 -4.77 -10.28 21.28
CA TRP A 185 -4.15 -10.66 22.55
C TRP A 185 -5.23 -10.77 23.64
N PRO A 186 -5.36 -11.90 24.36
CA PRO A 186 -6.48 -12.13 25.27
C PRO A 186 -6.39 -11.32 26.57
N PHE A 187 -5.20 -10.85 26.96
CA PHE A 187 -4.96 -10.23 28.26
C PHE A 187 -5.05 -8.69 28.27
N PHE A 188 -5.63 -8.07 27.24
CA PHE A 188 -5.82 -6.61 27.22
C PHE A 188 -6.63 -6.10 28.43
N LYS A 189 -7.63 -6.84 28.88
CA LYS A 189 -8.45 -6.48 30.05
C LYS A 189 -7.60 -6.40 31.32
N ASP A 190 -6.75 -7.39 31.52
CA ASP A 190 -5.88 -7.47 32.70
C ASP A 190 -4.81 -6.38 32.67
N LEU A 191 -4.22 -6.13 31.50
CA LEU A 191 -3.29 -5.02 31.28
C LEU A 191 -3.93 -3.67 31.65
N ILE A 192 -5.11 -3.38 31.11
CA ILE A 192 -5.83 -2.13 31.39
C ILE A 192 -6.15 -2.00 32.89
N SER A 193 -6.54 -3.09 33.52
CA SER A 193 -6.83 -3.10 34.99
C SER A 193 -5.56 -2.82 35.80
N ARG A 194 -4.41 -3.33 35.40
CA ARG A 194 -3.12 -3.02 36.03
C ARG A 194 -2.72 -1.56 35.85
N ILE A 195 -2.74 -1.07 34.63
CA ILE A 195 -2.41 0.34 34.32
C ILE A 195 -3.26 1.29 35.18
N ARG A 196 -4.57 1.04 35.30
CA ARG A 196 -5.47 1.88 36.11
C ARG A 196 -5.20 1.85 37.62
N ARG A 197 -4.47 0.87 38.13
CA ARG A 197 -4.10 0.79 39.55
C ARG A 197 -2.78 1.47 39.85
N GLU A 198 -1.92 1.54 38.86
CA GLU A 198 -0.56 2.05 39.00
C GLU A 198 -0.44 3.55 38.61
N TYR A 199 -1.40 4.03 37.81
CA TYR A 199 -1.49 5.40 37.27
C TYR A 199 -2.93 5.97 37.46
#